data_edc0240dea6a0aef109bed05ce0259d8
#
_entry.id   edc0240dea6a0aef109bed05ce0259d8
#
_cell.length_a   1.000
_cell.length_b   1.000
_cell.length_c   1.000
_cell.angle_alpha   90.00
_cell.angle_beta   90.00
_cell.angle_gamma   90.00
#
_symmetry.space_group_name_H-M   'P 1'
#
loop_
_entity.id
_entity.type
_entity.pdbx_description
1 polymer ?
#
loop_
_entity_poly.entity_id
_entity_poly.type
_entity_poly.pdbx_seq_one_letter_code
_entity_poly.pdbx_strand_id
1 'polypeptide(L)'
;MNELENLRERIDTIDKELIALFEERMDVVNDIAEYKIKNNLPILNQNREDIVISKVKSIVKNKEYTDSAIDLIKDIMEISKKFQQNLISKQ
;
A
#
# COMPACT_ATOMS: atom_id res chain seq x y z
N MET A 1 19.51 -17.38 -23.05
CA MET A 1 19.32 -16.92 -21.64
C MET A 1 19.09 -18.12 -20.74
N ASN A 2 19.55 -18.04 -19.51
CA ASN A 2 19.32 -19.11 -18.56
C ASN A 2 17.96 -18.93 -17.84
N GLU A 3 17.57 -19.92 -17.09
CA GLU A 3 16.30 -19.92 -16.36
C GLU A 3 16.20 -18.78 -15.35
N LEU A 4 17.29 -18.47 -14.66
CA LEU A 4 17.30 -17.38 -13.66
C LEU A 4 17.02 -16.03 -14.31
N GLU A 5 17.60 -15.76 -15.47
CA GLU A 5 17.33 -14.52 -16.19
C GLU A 5 15.88 -14.43 -16.64
N ASN A 6 15.31 -15.55 -17.09
CA ASN A 6 13.89 -15.59 -17.48
C ASN A 6 12.98 -15.29 -16.29
N LEU A 7 13.29 -15.84 -15.13
CA LEU A 7 12.53 -15.60 -13.90
C LEU A 7 12.64 -14.12 -13.47
N ARG A 8 13.84 -13.55 -13.58
CA ARG A 8 14.04 -12.12 -13.26
C ARG A 8 13.27 -11.21 -14.21
N GLU A 9 13.18 -11.54 -15.48
CA GLU A 9 12.35 -10.80 -16.44
C GLU A 9 10.87 -10.84 -16.04
N ARG A 10 10.40 -11.98 -15.55
CA ARG A 10 9.03 -12.09 -15.06
C ARG A 10 8.81 -11.21 -13.84
N ILE A 11 9.77 -11.16 -12.93
CA ILE A 11 9.71 -10.26 -11.76
C ILE A 11 9.68 -8.80 -12.23
N ASP A 12 10.52 -8.42 -13.18
CA ASP A 12 10.56 -7.05 -13.70
C ASP A 12 9.20 -6.62 -14.25
N THR A 13 8.52 -7.51 -14.96
CA THR A 13 7.18 -7.24 -15.49
C THR A 13 6.17 -7.05 -14.36
N ILE A 14 6.21 -7.92 -13.35
CA ILE A 14 5.34 -7.83 -12.18
C ILE A 14 5.59 -6.53 -11.43
N ASP A 15 6.86 -6.16 -11.25
CA ASP A 15 7.22 -4.93 -10.54
C ASP A 15 6.67 -3.69 -11.22
N LYS A 16 6.66 -3.66 -12.56
CA LYS A 16 6.05 -2.55 -13.30
C LYS A 16 4.57 -2.40 -12.98
N GLU A 17 3.85 -3.52 -12.97
CA GLU A 17 2.43 -3.53 -12.64
C GLU A 17 2.20 -3.13 -11.17
N LEU A 18 3.07 -3.62 -10.30
CA LEU A 18 2.99 -3.34 -8.87
C LEU A 18 3.19 -1.86 -8.59
N ILE A 19 4.18 -1.23 -9.23
CA ILE A 19 4.43 0.20 -9.07
C ILE A 19 3.29 1.03 -9.66
N ALA A 20 2.73 0.63 -10.80
CA ALA A 20 1.57 1.31 -11.38
C ALA A 20 0.38 1.29 -10.42
N LEU A 21 0.11 0.15 -9.79
CA LEU A 21 -0.96 0.02 -8.79
C LEU A 21 -0.65 0.82 -7.53
N PHE A 22 0.61 0.84 -7.12
CA PHE A 22 1.03 1.64 -5.97
C PHE A 22 0.79 3.14 -6.23
N GLU A 23 1.14 3.64 -7.41
CA GLU A 23 0.90 5.04 -7.78
C GLU A 23 -0.61 5.36 -7.77
N GLU A 24 -1.42 4.46 -8.31
CA GLU A 24 -2.87 4.61 -8.27
C GLU A 24 -3.39 4.68 -6.84
N ARG A 25 -2.87 3.81 -5.97
CA ARG A 25 -3.21 3.82 -4.55
C ARG A 25 -2.79 5.15 -3.90
N MET A 26 -1.62 5.65 -4.24
CA MET A 26 -1.14 6.93 -3.69
C MET A 26 -1.97 8.12 -4.17
N ASP A 27 -2.48 8.08 -5.39
CA ASP A 27 -3.42 9.11 -5.87
C ASP A 27 -4.67 9.15 -5.00
N VAL A 28 -5.21 7.98 -4.64
CA VAL A 28 -6.37 7.89 -3.74
C VAL A 28 -6.00 8.34 -2.33
N VAL A 29 -4.82 8.00 -1.85
CA VAL A 29 -4.32 8.44 -0.54
C VAL A 29 -4.23 9.97 -0.50
N ASN A 30 -3.78 10.59 -1.58
CA ASN A 30 -3.74 12.06 -1.68
C ASN A 30 -5.14 12.66 -1.53
N ASP A 31 -6.13 12.08 -2.21
CA ASP A 31 -7.52 12.52 -2.12
C ASP A 31 -8.08 12.36 -0.70
N ILE A 32 -7.73 11.25 -0.05
CA ILE A 32 -8.13 11.00 1.34
C ILE A 32 -7.50 12.05 2.26
N ALA A 33 -6.22 12.37 2.05
CA ALA A 33 -5.53 13.38 2.86
C ALA A 33 -6.21 14.75 2.72
N GLU A 34 -6.55 15.14 1.50
CA GLU A 34 -7.26 16.40 1.27
C GLU A 34 -8.62 16.43 1.97
N TYR A 35 -9.35 15.32 1.92
CA TYR A 35 -10.63 15.19 2.62
C TYR A 35 -10.45 15.34 4.14
N LYS A 36 -9.44 14.67 4.70
CA LYS A 36 -9.16 14.74 6.14
C LYS A 36 -8.76 16.15 6.58
N ILE A 37 -7.94 16.82 5.80
CA ILE A 37 -7.55 18.21 6.08
C ILE A 37 -8.79 19.11 6.08
N LYS A 38 -9.61 18.99 5.06
CA LYS A 38 -10.82 19.81 4.89
C LYS A 38 -11.81 19.60 6.03
N ASN A 39 -11.88 18.40 6.58
CA ASN A 39 -12.87 18.02 7.60
C ASN A 39 -12.25 17.89 9.00
N ASN A 40 -10.99 18.30 9.19
CA ASN A 40 -10.28 18.24 10.46
C ASN A 40 -10.26 16.83 11.07
N LEU A 41 -10.04 15.81 10.24
CA LEU A 41 -9.96 14.43 10.68
C LEU A 41 -8.51 14.02 10.91
N PRO A 42 -8.25 13.10 11.86
CA PRO A 42 -6.89 12.62 12.10
C PRO A 42 -6.42 11.69 10.97
N ILE A 43 -5.11 11.68 10.70
CA ILE A 43 -4.51 10.80 9.70
C ILE A 43 -4.59 9.35 10.16
N LEU A 44 -4.18 9.06 11.39
CA LEU A 44 -4.21 7.71 11.92
C LEU A 44 -5.64 7.28 12.24
N ASN A 45 -6.01 6.14 11.69
CA ASN A 45 -7.27 5.47 12.03
C ASN A 45 -6.94 4.00 12.26
N GLN A 46 -6.70 3.63 13.51
CA GLN A 46 -6.32 2.26 13.88
C GLN A 46 -7.39 1.25 13.48
N ASN A 47 -8.65 1.61 13.64
CA ASN A 47 -9.76 0.73 13.26
C ASN A 47 -9.71 0.41 11.75
N ARG A 48 -9.42 1.42 10.93
CA ARG A 48 -9.27 1.21 9.47
C ARG A 48 -8.08 0.32 9.16
N GLU A 49 -6.95 0.51 9.86
CA GLU A 49 -5.77 -0.33 9.65
C GLU A 49 -6.07 -1.79 9.97
N ASP A 50 -6.79 -2.04 11.06
CA ASP A 50 -7.19 -3.39 11.44
C ASP A 50 -8.10 -4.03 10.40
N ILE A 51 -9.03 -3.27 9.84
CA ILE A 51 -9.92 -3.73 8.77
C ILE A 51 -9.12 -4.11 7.53
N VAL A 52 -8.15 -3.28 7.14
CA VAL A 52 -7.30 -3.55 5.97
C VAL A 52 -6.51 -4.84 6.16
N ILE A 53 -5.91 -5.04 7.33
CA ILE A 53 -5.16 -6.25 7.64
C ILE A 53 -6.06 -7.48 7.54
N SER A 54 -7.28 -7.41 8.10
CA SER A 54 -8.25 -8.51 8.02
C SER A 54 -8.62 -8.83 6.58
N LYS A 55 -8.82 -7.80 5.75
CA LYS A 55 -9.12 -7.99 4.33
C LYS A 55 -7.97 -8.67 3.60
N VAL A 56 -6.73 -8.26 3.87
CA VAL A 56 -5.55 -8.88 3.25
C VAL A 56 -5.49 -10.35 3.59
N LYS A 57 -5.71 -10.72 4.85
CA LYS A 57 -5.75 -12.12 5.27
C LYS A 57 -6.78 -12.93 4.47
N SER A 58 -7.93 -12.33 4.17
CA SER A 58 -9.01 -13.03 3.47
C SER A 58 -8.77 -13.16 1.97
N ILE A 59 -8.06 -12.22 1.34
CA ILE A 59 -7.87 -12.21 -0.11
C ILE A 59 -6.62 -12.96 -0.57
N VAL A 60 -5.67 -13.22 0.32
CA VAL A 60 -4.47 -13.99 -0.03
C VAL A 60 -4.87 -15.41 -0.39
N LYS A 61 -4.58 -15.82 -1.62
CA LYS A 61 -4.95 -17.16 -2.11
C LYS A 61 -3.96 -18.23 -1.65
N ASN A 62 -2.66 -17.98 -1.78
CA ASN A 62 -1.65 -18.90 -1.28
C ASN A 62 -1.32 -18.51 0.16
N LYS A 63 -1.77 -19.34 1.10
CA LYS A 63 -1.66 -19.04 2.53
C LYS A 63 -0.23 -19.04 3.05
N GLU A 64 0.73 -19.62 2.30
CA GLU A 64 2.15 -19.50 2.63
C GLU A 64 2.63 -18.04 2.58
N TYR A 65 1.97 -17.20 1.81
CA TYR A 65 2.34 -15.80 1.65
C TYR A 65 1.57 -14.84 2.57
N THR A 66 0.71 -15.36 3.44
CA THR A 66 -0.15 -14.52 4.28
C THR A 66 0.65 -13.54 5.15
N ASP A 67 1.64 -14.04 5.88
CA ASP A 67 2.44 -13.19 6.76
C ASP A 67 3.22 -12.14 5.98
N SER A 68 3.79 -12.51 4.83
CA SER A 68 4.50 -11.58 3.96
C SER A 68 3.56 -10.52 3.40
N ALA A 69 2.35 -10.90 3.03
CA ALA A 69 1.35 -9.96 2.52
C ALA A 69 0.92 -8.96 3.60
N ILE A 70 0.79 -9.42 4.84
CA ILE A 70 0.47 -8.54 5.98
C ILE A 70 1.61 -7.54 6.20
N ASP A 71 2.86 -8.01 6.17
CA ASP A 71 4.03 -7.12 6.31
C ASP A 71 4.05 -6.09 5.19
N LEU A 72 3.79 -6.51 3.97
CA LEU A 72 3.73 -5.59 2.83
C LEU A 72 2.69 -4.51 3.03
N ILE A 73 1.46 -4.88 3.39
CA ILE A 73 0.39 -3.89 3.53
C ILE A 73 0.64 -2.95 4.71
N LYS A 74 1.25 -3.43 5.78
CA LYS A 74 1.65 -2.59 6.91
C LYS A 74 2.66 -1.53 6.47
N ASP A 75 3.65 -1.92 5.66
CA ASP A 75 4.65 -0.99 5.13
C ASP A 75 4.00 0.04 4.20
N ILE A 76 3.08 -0.40 3.35
CA ILE A 76 2.34 0.49 2.44
C ILE A 76 1.51 1.50 3.25
N MET A 77 0.84 1.05 4.30
CA MET A 77 0.06 1.95 5.16
C MET A 77 0.96 2.95 5.89
N GLU A 78 2.15 2.53 6.32
CA GLU A 78 3.12 3.43 6.94
C GLU A 78 3.62 4.49 5.97
N ILE A 79 3.94 4.10 4.75
CA ILE A 79 4.32 5.02 3.68
C ILE A 79 3.20 6.02 3.41
N SER A 80 1.96 5.54 3.36
CA SER A 80 0.78 6.36 3.12
C SER A 80 0.58 7.40 4.24
N LYS A 81 0.80 7.01 5.50
CA LYS A 81 0.71 7.94 6.64
C LYS A 81 1.75 9.04 6.53
N LYS A 82 2.99 8.68 6.22
CA LYS A 82 4.07 9.66 6.06
C LYS A 82 3.75 10.67 4.95
N PHE A 83 3.23 10.19 3.84
CA PHE A 83 2.82 11.05 2.74
C PHE A 83 1.74 12.04 3.18
N GLN A 84 0.71 11.56 3.89
CA GLN A 84 -0.37 12.41 4.40
C GLN A 84 0.14 13.43 5.41
N GLN A 85 1.03 13.02 6.31
CA GLN A 85 1.63 13.92 7.30
C GLN A 85 2.44 15.03 6.63
N ASN A 86 3.18 14.69 5.56
CA ASN A 86 3.93 15.69 4.81
C ASN A 86 3.02 16.70 4.13
N LEU A 87 1.88 16.26 3.60
CA LEU A 87 0.89 17.18 3.02
C LEU A 87 0.34 18.15 4.07
N ILE A 88 0.03 17.67 5.26
CA ILE A 88 -0.46 18.50 6.35
C ILE A 88 0.60 19.51 6.77
N SER A 89 1.87 19.10 6.85
CA SER A 89 2.97 19.99 7.25
C SER A 89 3.19 21.15 6.30
N LYS A 90 2.73 21.02 5.06
CA LYS A 90 2.86 22.06 4.03
C LYS A 90 1.69 23.05 4.03
N GLN A 91 0.71 22.81 4.86
CA GLN A 91 -0.47 23.68 4.96
C GLN A 91 -0.19 24.98 5.81
#